data_50e02a2a0caf578aeb029680474eab30
#
_entry.id   50e02a2a0caf578aeb029680474eab30
#
_cell.length_a   1.000
_cell.length_b   1.000
_cell.length_c   1.000
_cell.angle_alpha   90.00
_cell.angle_beta   90.00
_cell.angle_gamma   90.00
#
_symmetry.space_group_name_H-M   'P 1'
#
loop_
_entity.id
_entity.type
_entity.pdbx_description
1 polymer ?
#
loop_
_entity_poly.entity_id
_entity_poly.type
_entity_poly.pdbx_seq_one_letter_code
_entity_poly.pdbx_strand_id
1 'polypeptide(L)'
;MSEYVVSTLVLLCCLSAHAQTVPAGWKIVKDSKSACQIAVPSEWSPFGENNGAAVLREATNAIAVVTSQPGQEFKPLTPGLIKTIGIPKEKLFENTDKRIFYQDRTARNNEDTNAFSSSVPAKSGTCSCHVVAVPSVPEDLAKKIALSLSRVPES
;
A
#
# COMPACT_ATOMS: atom_id res chain seq x y z
N MET A 1 59.73 5.19 23.48
CA MET A 1 58.97 5.52 22.22
C MET A 1 57.89 4.49 22.12
N SER A 2 56.65 4.90 22.38
CA SER A 2 55.46 4.00 22.39
C SER A 2 54.56 4.42 21.24
N GLU A 3 54.44 3.54 20.23
CA GLU A 3 53.61 3.77 19.07
C GLU A 3 52.19 3.33 19.41
N TYR A 4 51.26 4.30 19.44
CA TYR A 4 49.80 4.03 19.55
C TYR A 4 49.24 3.74 18.16
N VAL A 5 48.91 2.47 17.91
CA VAL A 5 48.11 2.07 16.73
C VAL A 5 46.65 2.39 17.01
N VAL A 6 46.17 3.44 16.39
CA VAL A 6 44.73 3.78 16.41
C VAL A 6 44.03 2.93 15.35
N SER A 7 43.31 1.88 15.81
CA SER A 7 42.49 1.02 14.95
C SER A 7 41.14 1.70 14.71
N THR A 8 41.00 2.29 13.53
CA THR A 8 39.72 2.91 13.11
C THR A 8 38.75 1.82 12.68
N LEU A 9 37.82 1.49 13.56
CA LEU A 9 36.73 0.56 13.27
C LEU A 9 35.68 1.28 12.39
N VAL A 10 35.72 1.04 11.08
CA VAL A 10 34.71 1.54 10.14
C VAL A 10 33.46 0.68 10.30
N LEU A 11 32.45 1.23 10.98
CA LEU A 11 31.12 0.62 11.11
C LEU A 11 30.40 0.77 9.76
N LEU A 12 30.43 -0.27 8.91
CA LEU A 12 29.60 -0.35 7.72
C LEU A 12 28.14 -0.54 8.17
N CYS A 13 27.38 0.56 8.24
CA CYS A 13 25.92 0.50 8.33
C CYS A 13 25.38 -0.06 7.00
N CYS A 14 25.17 -1.36 6.93
CA CYS A 14 24.38 -1.98 5.87
C CYS A 14 22.95 -1.44 5.96
N LEU A 15 22.63 -0.44 5.16
CA LEU A 15 21.26 -0.03 4.86
C LEU A 15 20.59 -1.20 4.10
N SER A 16 20.02 -2.12 4.85
CA SER A 16 19.21 -3.20 4.29
C SER A 16 17.98 -2.56 3.63
N ALA A 17 18.04 -2.35 2.32
CA ALA A 17 16.86 -2.10 1.53
C ALA A 17 15.98 -3.34 1.71
N HIS A 18 14.92 -3.25 2.50
CA HIS A 18 13.93 -4.31 2.65
C HIS A 18 13.21 -4.46 1.31
N ALA A 19 13.75 -5.32 0.45
CA ALA A 19 13.03 -5.78 -0.72
C ALA A 19 11.74 -6.43 -0.23
N GLN A 20 10.62 -5.91 -0.69
CA GLN A 20 9.31 -6.49 -0.37
C GLN A 20 9.30 -7.95 -0.86
N THR A 21 9.18 -8.89 0.07
CA THR A 21 9.08 -10.31 -0.28
C THR A 21 7.72 -10.55 -0.91
N VAL A 22 7.72 -10.83 -2.21
CA VAL A 22 6.50 -11.15 -2.96
C VAL A 22 6.15 -12.61 -2.69
N PRO A 23 4.92 -12.93 -2.24
CA PRO A 23 4.52 -14.31 -2.03
C PRO A 23 4.63 -15.14 -3.32
N ALA A 24 4.88 -16.44 -3.20
CA ALA A 24 4.84 -17.35 -4.35
C ALA A 24 3.47 -17.28 -5.04
N GLY A 25 3.46 -17.23 -6.37
CA GLY A 25 2.24 -17.07 -7.16
C GLY A 25 1.67 -15.66 -7.20
N TRP A 26 2.43 -14.65 -6.73
CA TRP A 26 2.06 -13.24 -6.81
C TRP A 26 2.98 -12.49 -7.76
N LYS A 27 2.53 -11.33 -8.24
CA LYS A 27 3.32 -10.39 -9.06
C LYS A 27 3.22 -8.97 -8.51
N ILE A 28 4.25 -8.17 -8.81
CA ILE A 28 4.24 -6.72 -8.54
C ILE A 28 3.56 -6.00 -9.69
N VAL A 29 2.69 -5.06 -9.33
CA VAL A 29 2.08 -4.12 -10.27
C VAL A 29 2.37 -2.70 -9.78
N LYS A 30 2.83 -1.88 -10.71
CA LYS A 30 3.15 -0.48 -10.48
C LYS A 30 2.03 0.40 -11.03
N ASP A 31 1.85 1.57 -10.41
CA ASP A 31 1.01 2.62 -10.99
C ASP A 31 1.64 3.16 -12.31
N SER A 32 0.88 3.89 -13.11
CA SER A 32 1.34 4.40 -14.41
C SER A 32 2.56 5.32 -14.33
N LYS A 33 2.82 5.93 -13.16
CA LYS A 33 4.00 6.78 -12.89
C LYS A 33 5.18 6.01 -12.34
N SER A 34 5.04 4.70 -12.11
CA SER A 34 6.06 3.85 -11.47
C SER A 34 6.56 4.39 -10.14
N ALA A 35 5.71 5.11 -9.40
CA ALA A 35 6.03 5.67 -8.09
C ALA A 35 5.56 4.76 -6.95
N CYS A 36 4.46 4.05 -7.15
CA CYS A 36 3.78 3.20 -6.18
C CYS A 36 3.60 1.80 -6.75
N GLN A 37 3.60 0.80 -5.87
CA GLN A 37 3.40 -0.59 -6.27
C GLN A 37 2.63 -1.39 -5.24
N ILE A 38 1.96 -2.43 -5.72
CA ILE A 38 1.29 -3.45 -4.91
C ILE A 38 1.67 -4.83 -5.39
N ALA A 39 1.52 -5.84 -4.54
CA ALA A 39 1.56 -7.24 -4.93
C ALA A 39 0.13 -7.77 -5.07
N VAL A 40 -0.11 -8.54 -6.12
CA VAL A 40 -1.40 -9.18 -6.40
C VAL A 40 -1.18 -10.61 -6.87
N PRO A 41 -2.16 -11.51 -6.75
CA PRO A 41 -2.09 -12.84 -7.36
C PRO A 41 -1.79 -12.76 -8.87
N SER A 42 -0.99 -13.68 -9.38
CA SER A 42 -0.48 -13.61 -10.76
C SER A 42 -1.58 -13.71 -11.83
N GLU A 43 -2.71 -14.32 -11.49
CA GLU A 43 -3.89 -14.46 -12.36
C GLU A 43 -4.69 -13.16 -12.51
N TRP A 44 -4.50 -12.16 -11.64
CA TRP A 44 -5.19 -10.89 -11.80
C TRP A 44 -4.71 -10.16 -13.04
N SER A 45 -5.63 -9.59 -13.80
CA SER A 45 -5.35 -8.92 -15.07
C SER A 45 -5.50 -7.41 -14.97
N PRO A 46 -4.75 -6.61 -15.72
CA PRO A 46 -5.01 -5.18 -15.87
C PRO A 46 -6.45 -4.97 -16.37
N PHE A 47 -7.16 -4.04 -15.74
CA PHE A 47 -8.54 -3.72 -16.13
C PHE A 47 -8.65 -2.36 -16.83
N GLY A 48 -7.64 -1.55 -16.75
CA GLY A 48 -7.56 -0.23 -17.33
C GLY A 48 -6.73 0.71 -16.46
N GLU A 49 -6.55 1.92 -16.93
CA GLU A 49 -5.91 3.01 -16.22
C GLU A 49 -6.89 4.17 -16.10
N ASN A 50 -7.03 4.70 -14.90
CA ASN A 50 -7.84 5.87 -14.63
C ASN A 50 -7.03 6.87 -13.82
N ASN A 51 -6.84 8.07 -14.34
CA ASN A 51 -6.07 9.15 -13.70
C ASN A 51 -4.65 8.73 -13.26
N GLY A 52 -4.01 7.86 -14.02
CA GLY A 52 -2.67 7.35 -13.74
C GLY A 52 -2.62 6.19 -12.73
N ALA A 53 -3.74 5.60 -12.37
CA ALA A 53 -3.81 4.42 -11.53
C ALA A 53 -3.85 3.14 -12.37
N ALA A 54 -3.11 2.10 -11.95
CA ALA A 54 -3.30 0.76 -12.46
C ALA A 54 -4.46 0.12 -11.72
N VAL A 55 -5.41 -0.45 -12.46
CA VAL A 55 -6.60 -1.11 -11.92
C VAL A 55 -6.54 -2.58 -12.29
N LEU A 56 -6.63 -3.44 -11.30
CA LEU A 56 -6.58 -4.89 -11.46
C LEU A 56 -7.88 -5.51 -11.02
N ARG A 57 -8.24 -6.60 -11.67
CA ARG A 57 -9.51 -7.28 -11.43
C ARG A 57 -9.32 -8.79 -11.41
N GLU A 58 -9.88 -9.42 -10.39
CA GLU A 58 -10.06 -10.87 -10.38
C GLU A 58 -11.45 -11.19 -10.96
N ALA A 59 -11.51 -11.64 -12.22
CA ALA A 59 -12.75 -11.88 -12.94
C ALA A 59 -13.75 -10.71 -12.77
N THR A 60 -14.82 -10.91 -11.99
CA THR A 60 -15.82 -9.86 -11.65
C THR A 60 -15.87 -9.57 -10.15
N ASN A 61 -15.00 -10.23 -9.36
CA ASN A 61 -15.19 -10.37 -7.91
C ASN A 61 -14.39 -9.38 -7.09
N ALA A 62 -13.26 -8.89 -7.60
CA ALA A 62 -12.44 -7.93 -6.88
C ALA A 62 -11.72 -6.95 -7.80
N ILE A 63 -11.43 -5.77 -7.30
CA ILE A 63 -10.67 -4.73 -7.97
C ILE A 63 -9.64 -4.18 -6.98
N ALA A 64 -8.39 -4.07 -7.40
CA ALA A 64 -7.37 -3.32 -6.68
C ALA A 64 -6.93 -2.12 -7.53
N VAL A 65 -6.86 -0.96 -6.91
CA VAL A 65 -6.39 0.29 -7.53
C VAL A 65 -5.17 0.75 -6.79
N VAL A 66 -4.09 1.01 -7.51
CA VAL A 66 -2.88 1.64 -6.96
C VAL A 66 -2.62 2.96 -7.67
N THR A 67 -2.31 4.00 -6.92
CA THR A 67 -2.09 5.35 -7.45
C THR A 67 -1.06 6.11 -6.64
N SER A 68 -0.34 7.00 -7.31
CA SER A 68 0.49 8.02 -6.69
C SER A 68 -0.21 9.38 -6.74
N GLN A 69 -0.11 10.11 -5.65
CA GLN A 69 -0.64 11.47 -5.50
C GLN A 69 0.54 12.43 -5.24
N PRO A 70 1.21 12.91 -6.31
CA PRO A 70 2.33 13.82 -6.16
C PRO A 70 1.88 15.15 -5.57
N GLY A 71 2.71 15.73 -4.69
CA GLY A 71 2.40 16.99 -4.00
C GLY A 71 1.43 16.87 -2.82
N GLN A 72 0.76 15.74 -2.64
CA GLN A 72 -0.05 15.48 -1.46
C GLN A 72 0.83 14.89 -0.35
N GLU A 73 1.24 15.73 0.60
CA GLU A 73 2.04 15.28 1.74
C GLU A 73 1.30 14.20 2.53
N PHE A 74 2.01 13.10 2.79
CA PHE A 74 1.49 12.02 3.63
C PHE A 74 1.47 12.46 5.10
N LYS A 75 0.30 12.34 5.74
CA LYS A 75 0.09 12.61 7.18
C LYS A 75 -0.92 11.64 7.75
N PRO A 76 -0.76 11.22 9.01
CA PRO A 76 -1.81 10.47 9.73
C PRO A 76 -3.15 11.21 9.70
N LEU A 77 -4.23 10.46 9.68
CA LEU A 77 -5.58 11.01 9.74
C LEU A 77 -5.82 11.69 11.08
N THR A 78 -6.35 12.90 11.05
CA THR A 78 -6.81 13.58 12.26
C THR A 78 -8.14 12.98 12.75
N PRO A 79 -8.48 13.10 14.05
CA PRO A 79 -9.77 12.65 14.58
C PRO A 79 -10.97 13.22 13.83
N GLY A 80 -10.88 14.50 13.40
CA GLY A 80 -11.91 15.15 12.60
C GLY A 80 -12.09 14.50 11.23
N LEU A 81 -10.99 14.17 10.56
CA LEU A 81 -11.02 13.53 9.24
C LEU A 81 -11.53 12.08 9.34
N ILE A 82 -11.11 11.32 10.36
CA ILE A 82 -11.63 9.97 10.64
C ILE A 82 -13.15 9.99 10.76
N LYS A 83 -13.69 10.95 11.54
CA LYS A 83 -15.12 11.15 11.70
C LYS A 83 -15.82 11.53 10.38
N THR A 84 -15.21 12.42 9.59
CA THR A 84 -15.77 12.87 8.31
C THR A 84 -15.83 11.75 7.29
N ILE A 85 -14.79 10.91 7.20
CA ILE A 85 -14.75 9.74 6.33
C ILE A 85 -15.69 8.63 6.86
N GLY A 86 -16.00 8.65 8.16
CA GLY A 86 -16.88 7.66 8.78
C GLY A 86 -16.19 6.31 9.07
N ILE A 87 -14.89 6.34 9.35
CA ILE A 87 -14.13 5.13 9.70
C ILE A 87 -14.44 4.75 11.16
N PRO A 88 -15.06 3.58 11.43
CA PRO A 88 -15.23 3.10 12.79
C PRO A 88 -13.87 2.81 13.44
N LYS A 89 -13.76 3.06 14.75
CA LYS A 89 -12.48 2.90 15.47
C LYS A 89 -11.90 1.48 15.33
N GLU A 90 -12.74 0.46 15.37
CA GLU A 90 -12.36 -0.95 15.23
C GLU A 90 -11.97 -1.34 13.80
N LYS A 91 -12.20 -0.46 12.83
CA LYS A 91 -11.84 -0.62 11.42
C LYS A 91 -10.62 0.20 11.00
N LEU A 92 -10.09 1.02 11.88
CA LEU A 92 -8.83 1.74 11.69
C LEU A 92 -7.70 0.91 12.31
N PHE A 93 -6.99 0.14 11.47
CA PHE A 93 -5.97 -0.81 11.92
C PHE A 93 -4.60 -0.16 12.15
N GLU A 94 -4.26 0.85 11.36
CA GLU A 94 -3.01 1.61 11.47
C GLU A 94 -3.24 3.06 11.06
N ASN A 95 -2.69 4.00 11.85
CA ASN A 95 -2.71 5.44 11.56
C ASN A 95 -1.44 6.07 12.11
N THR A 96 -0.34 5.86 11.40
CA THR A 96 1.02 6.27 11.78
C THR A 96 1.64 7.16 10.71
N ASP A 97 2.83 7.69 10.96
CA ASP A 97 3.65 8.39 9.97
C ASP A 97 4.21 7.48 8.85
N LYS A 98 4.05 6.16 9.01
CA LYS A 98 4.51 5.15 8.03
C LYS A 98 3.39 4.60 7.18
N ARG A 99 2.18 4.48 7.74
CA ARG A 99 1.04 3.89 7.06
C ARG A 99 -0.27 4.35 7.67
N ILE A 100 -1.27 4.55 6.81
CA ILE A 100 -2.68 4.57 7.16
C ILE A 100 -3.28 3.29 6.56
N PHE A 101 -4.00 2.51 7.38
CA PHE A 101 -4.66 1.31 6.91
C PHE A 101 -6.00 1.11 7.63
N TYR A 102 -7.08 1.01 6.86
CA TYR A 102 -8.42 0.84 7.41
C TYR A 102 -9.32 0.03 6.48
N GLN A 103 -10.38 -0.52 7.05
CA GLN A 103 -11.48 -1.11 6.30
C GLN A 103 -12.49 -0.03 5.95
N ASP A 104 -12.75 0.11 4.66
CA ASP A 104 -13.70 1.07 4.13
C ASP A 104 -15.11 0.50 4.07
N ARG A 105 -16.10 1.37 4.14
CA ARG A 105 -17.49 1.05 3.87
C ARG A 105 -17.84 1.49 2.44
N THR A 106 -17.50 0.68 1.46
CA THR A 106 -18.03 0.91 0.12
C THR A 106 -19.32 0.14 -0.03
N ALA A 107 -20.44 0.78 0.25
CA ALA A 107 -21.74 0.27 -0.16
C ALA A 107 -21.85 0.49 -1.68
N ARG A 108 -21.49 -0.50 -2.48
CA ARG A 108 -21.99 -0.60 -3.85
C ARG A 108 -23.29 -1.40 -3.80
N ASN A 109 -24.40 -0.75 -4.11
CA ASN A 109 -25.73 -1.38 -4.28
C ASN A 109 -26.26 -2.15 -3.05
N ASN A 110 -26.05 -1.66 -1.82
CA ASN A 110 -26.47 -2.32 -0.57
C ASN A 110 -25.88 -3.73 -0.33
N GLU A 111 -24.86 -4.14 -1.08
CA GLU A 111 -24.14 -5.36 -0.80
C GLU A 111 -22.96 -5.07 0.12
N ASP A 112 -22.81 -5.89 1.17
CA ASP A 112 -21.64 -5.85 2.05
C ASP A 112 -20.40 -6.20 1.22
N THR A 113 -19.58 -5.21 0.89
CA THR A 113 -18.30 -5.43 0.22
C THR A 113 -17.17 -5.31 1.22
N ASN A 114 -16.17 -6.16 1.12
CA ASN A 114 -14.92 -6.02 1.82
C ASN A 114 -14.06 -5.00 1.08
N ALA A 115 -13.96 -3.80 1.63
CA ALA A 115 -13.09 -2.76 1.06
C ALA A 115 -11.99 -2.39 2.04
N PHE A 116 -10.76 -2.30 1.54
CA PHE A 116 -9.57 -1.91 2.32
C PHE A 116 -8.84 -0.79 1.63
N SER A 117 -8.49 0.24 2.42
CA SER A 117 -7.69 1.37 1.98
C SER A 117 -6.36 1.37 2.71
N SER A 118 -5.28 1.53 1.96
CA SER A 118 -3.93 1.69 2.49
C SER A 118 -3.25 2.90 1.85
N SER A 119 -2.53 3.67 2.64
CA SER A 119 -1.69 4.77 2.15
C SER A 119 -0.34 4.74 2.84
N VAL A 120 0.72 5.08 2.11
CA VAL A 120 2.09 5.17 2.62
C VAL A 120 2.79 6.39 2.03
N PRO A 121 3.82 6.96 2.69
CA PRO A 121 4.59 8.05 2.12
C PRO A 121 5.31 7.62 0.84
N ALA A 122 5.25 8.46 -0.20
CA ALA A 122 6.03 8.36 -1.41
C ALA A 122 7.22 9.33 -1.37
N LYS A 123 8.10 9.30 -2.40
CA LYS A 123 9.22 10.25 -2.51
C LYS A 123 8.76 11.71 -2.61
N SER A 124 7.67 11.94 -3.33
CA SER A 124 7.11 13.29 -3.58
C SER A 124 5.59 13.30 -3.43
N GLY A 125 5.10 12.80 -2.30
CA GLY A 125 3.66 12.75 -2.05
C GLY A 125 3.24 11.47 -1.34
N THR A 126 2.10 10.91 -1.75
CA THR A 126 1.47 9.75 -1.12
C THR A 126 1.21 8.66 -2.13
N CYS A 127 1.51 7.42 -1.77
CA CYS A 127 1.01 6.21 -2.44
C CYS A 127 -0.29 5.76 -1.79
N SER A 128 -1.27 5.40 -2.59
CA SER A 128 -2.55 4.88 -2.10
C SER A 128 -2.95 3.60 -2.84
N CYS A 129 -3.55 2.68 -2.11
CA CYS A 129 -4.18 1.49 -2.65
C CYS A 129 -5.58 1.35 -2.08
N HIS A 130 -6.53 1.01 -2.94
CA HIS A 130 -7.89 0.70 -2.57
C HIS A 130 -8.28 -0.64 -3.18
N VAL A 131 -8.71 -1.58 -2.33
CA VAL A 131 -9.15 -2.91 -2.74
C VAL A 131 -10.60 -3.08 -2.39
N VAL A 132 -11.42 -3.41 -3.37
CA VAL A 132 -12.85 -3.73 -3.18
C VAL A 132 -13.08 -5.15 -3.65
N ALA A 133 -13.68 -5.97 -2.80
CA ALA A 133 -13.96 -7.36 -3.07
C ALA A 133 -15.37 -7.73 -2.62
N VAL A 134 -16.07 -8.55 -3.43
CA VAL A 134 -17.35 -9.12 -3.03
C VAL A 134 -17.17 -10.15 -1.90
N PRO A 135 -18.21 -10.48 -1.12
CA PRO A 135 -18.08 -11.37 0.05
C PRO A 135 -17.53 -12.76 -0.26
N SER A 136 -17.63 -13.24 -1.51
CA SER A 136 -17.07 -14.54 -1.93
C SER A 136 -15.54 -14.53 -2.03
N VAL A 137 -14.90 -13.36 -2.10
CA VAL A 137 -13.44 -13.23 -2.07
C VAL A 137 -12.98 -13.20 -0.61
N PRO A 138 -12.00 -14.04 -0.23
CA PRO A 138 -11.50 -14.04 1.14
C PRO A 138 -11.05 -12.65 1.60
N GLU A 139 -11.55 -12.19 2.73
CA GLU A 139 -11.19 -10.89 3.32
C GLU A 139 -9.68 -10.75 3.49
N ASP A 140 -9.01 -11.81 3.93
CA ASP A 140 -7.55 -11.84 4.10
C ASP A 140 -6.80 -11.61 2.81
N LEU A 141 -7.33 -12.01 1.66
CA LEU A 141 -6.72 -11.74 0.36
C LEU A 141 -6.74 -10.24 0.05
N ALA A 142 -7.91 -9.60 0.15
CA ALA A 142 -8.06 -8.17 -0.06
C ALA A 142 -7.17 -7.35 0.89
N LYS A 143 -7.12 -7.76 2.16
CA LYS A 143 -6.28 -7.17 3.20
C LYS A 143 -4.79 -7.30 2.88
N LYS A 144 -4.33 -8.48 2.44
CA LYS A 144 -2.93 -8.70 2.04
C LYS A 144 -2.53 -7.84 0.86
N ILE A 145 -3.39 -7.70 -0.15
CA ILE A 145 -3.14 -6.83 -1.31
C ILE A 145 -2.99 -5.38 -0.85
N ALA A 146 -3.92 -4.85 -0.05
CA ALA A 146 -3.85 -3.48 0.45
C ALA A 146 -2.59 -3.23 1.31
N LEU A 147 -2.20 -4.18 2.15
CA LEU A 147 -1.00 -4.11 2.99
C LEU A 147 0.30 -4.22 2.19
N SER A 148 0.27 -4.78 0.98
CA SER A 148 1.43 -4.87 0.10
C SER A 148 1.83 -3.54 -0.52
N LEU A 149 1.02 -2.49 -0.36
CA LEU A 149 1.32 -1.16 -0.89
C LEU A 149 2.68 -0.67 -0.40
N SER A 150 3.51 -0.24 -1.33
CA SER A 150 4.81 0.38 -1.08
C SER A 150 5.16 1.40 -2.17
N ARG A 151 6.12 2.27 -1.88
CA ARG A 151 6.80 3.04 -2.92
C ARG A 151 7.68 2.11 -3.75
N VAL A 152 7.87 2.42 -5.03
CA VAL A 152 8.85 1.71 -5.85
C VAL A 152 10.25 2.03 -5.33
N PRO A 153 11.12 1.02 -5.08
CA PRO A 153 12.50 1.25 -4.69
C PRO A 153 13.24 2.09 -5.73
N GLU A 154 14.14 2.93 -5.27
CA GLU A 154 15.08 3.65 -6.15
C GLU A 154 16.10 2.63 -6.68
N SER A 155 16.32 2.62 -7.99
CA SER A 155 17.37 1.86 -8.66
C SER A 155 18.72 2.55 -8.54
#